data_8fab8146c61d35e02f05888cd2311f40
#
_entry.id   8fab8146c61d35e02f05888cd2311f40
#
_cell.length_a   1.000
_cell.length_b   1.000
_cell.length_c   1.000
_cell.angle_alpha   90.00
_cell.angle_beta   90.00
_cell.angle_gamma   90.00
#
_symmetry.space_group_name_H-M   'P 1'
#
loop_
_entity.id
_entity.type
_entity.pdbx_description
1 polymer ?
#
loop_
_entity_poly.entity_id
_entity_poly.type
_entity_poly.pdbx_seq_one_letter_code
_entity_poly.pdbx_strand_id
1 'polypeptide(L)'
;PIEGKVFLESIPKNSLLVIEYEFLNKNIPLIIGPKWQRLPILDTSHPMKEINKEPIKNTSSHTNQTVYSSGSFFRSLSISPFATSDLQGGVQLQLNGIILENIKVSGVLTDQNFPLQEEGNTKELKDFDKVFLKIQHPQIGIDAGDIDYIHSDPNFTIKRKLEGLKNVFQFKGWSGSSVYASSKGEFHFIEFKGRDGDQGPYQLVGKDGGRDIAILSGTEKVWLNGKRLERGQNNDYTIDYSSSEIFFTPKRLIDFDTDIFVEYQYSDFNYQKGFRGITLENKLGNSGHFSFGLFDEFDQYNQVDYEDERLKIFLNSDSSRVTQSTALMDSTGDYVLVDSIFVYDPLKTNDDFSRYQIRFILDPGGNYVRKISDENKMFYQHVGNLSNDLTKELYSPFRIILSPTAQKFGKAHLSLNLNEVFHVEGQISGSRFNQNTIGSKKFTNAISHLIKISSDTIDIEYLKFYLVYKNQRRGREYSPLGREQEIMQTRLWNLDHILLSNSDAHYFQSDFIIEKLGISSIEYALLNYGNSLKKRYRFTQNFLNKNYNNSSIDLLYIDNPFKKFHRIFLNFEKDG
;
A
#
# COMPACT_ATOMS: atom_id res chain seq x y z
N PRO A 1 -11.62 2.64 23.97
CA PRO A 1 -12.28 3.21 25.15
C PRO A 1 -13.78 3.25 24.91
N ILE A 2 -14.55 2.59 25.78
CA ILE A 2 -16.01 2.42 25.64
C ILE A 2 -16.76 3.74 25.90
N GLU A 3 -16.11 4.74 26.48
CA GLU A 3 -16.73 6.02 26.86
C GLU A 3 -15.94 7.26 26.34
N GLY A 4 -15.09 7.10 25.34
CA GLY A 4 -14.26 8.21 24.84
C GLY A 4 -13.22 8.73 25.86
N LYS A 5 -12.94 7.96 26.92
CA LYS A 5 -11.94 8.30 27.92
C LYS A 5 -10.66 7.54 27.68
N VAL A 6 -9.54 8.25 27.58
CA VAL A 6 -8.20 7.67 27.52
C VAL A 6 -7.60 7.74 28.90
N PHE A 7 -7.24 6.58 29.46
CA PHE A 7 -6.55 6.51 30.75
C PHE A 7 -5.05 6.34 30.48
N LEU A 8 -4.25 7.20 31.05
CA LEU A 8 -2.80 7.16 30.95
C LEU A 8 -2.24 6.84 32.33
N GLU A 9 -1.39 5.84 32.43
CA GLU A 9 -0.81 5.40 33.71
C GLU A 9 0.18 6.42 34.29
N SER A 10 0.86 7.20 33.45
CA SER A 10 1.68 8.33 33.89
C SER A 10 1.91 9.30 32.71
N ILE A 11 1.79 10.58 32.98
CA ILE A 11 2.20 11.64 32.05
C ILE A 11 3.40 12.35 32.69
N PRO A 12 4.56 12.44 32.04
CA PRO A 12 5.67 13.26 32.54
C PRO A 12 5.19 14.70 32.67
N LYS A 13 5.55 15.36 33.78
CA LYS A 13 5.28 16.79 33.95
C LYS A 13 5.95 17.55 32.80
N ASN A 14 5.22 18.37 32.08
CA ASN A 14 5.65 19.18 30.92
C ASN A 14 5.78 18.43 29.58
N SER A 15 5.03 17.37 29.34
CA SER A 15 4.96 16.76 28.01
C SER A 15 3.72 17.23 27.24
N LEU A 16 3.88 17.46 25.93
CA LEU A 16 2.76 17.67 25.01
C LEU A 16 2.26 16.29 24.57
N LEU A 17 1.03 15.97 24.94
CA LEU A 17 0.37 14.76 24.47
C LEU A 17 -0.49 15.11 23.26
N VAL A 18 -0.15 14.59 22.10
CA VAL A 18 -1.01 14.64 20.91
C VAL A 18 -1.74 13.31 20.82
N ILE A 19 -3.05 13.33 20.97
CA ILE A 19 -3.90 12.16 20.80
C ILE A 19 -4.63 12.32 19.46
N GLU A 20 -4.28 11.47 18.50
CA GLU A 20 -5.01 11.34 17.26
C GLU A 20 -6.06 10.24 17.44
N TYR A 21 -7.34 10.55 17.27
CA TYR A 21 -8.41 9.58 17.36
C TYR A 21 -9.44 9.79 16.25
N GLU A 22 -9.96 8.70 15.76
CA GLU A 22 -11.12 8.70 14.88
C GLU A 22 -12.38 8.46 15.72
N PHE A 23 -13.40 9.29 15.57
CA PHE A 23 -14.67 9.10 16.24
C PHE A 23 -15.79 8.91 15.22
N LEU A 24 -16.74 8.08 15.58
CA LEU A 24 -17.93 7.89 14.78
C LEU A 24 -18.98 8.94 15.18
N ASN A 25 -19.41 9.76 14.22
CA ASN A 25 -20.43 10.81 14.40
C ASN A 25 -21.85 10.27 14.68
N LYS A 26 -22.00 8.97 14.82
CA LYS A 26 -23.28 8.32 15.13
C LYS A 26 -23.12 7.44 16.35
N ASN A 27 -24.08 7.53 17.26
CA ASN A 27 -24.19 6.59 18.37
C ASN A 27 -24.28 5.18 17.81
N ILE A 28 -23.27 4.36 18.02
CA ILE A 28 -23.32 2.94 17.71
C ILE A 28 -24.32 2.31 18.66
N PRO A 29 -25.38 1.67 18.17
CA PRO A 29 -26.29 0.95 19.06
C PRO A 29 -25.51 -0.15 19.78
N LEU A 30 -25.64 -0.22 21.10
CA LEU A 30 -24.99 -1.23 21.97
C LEU A 30 -25.36 -2.68 21.60
N ILE A 31 -26.34 -2.86 20.73
CA ILE A 31 -26.79 -4.16 20.21
C ILE A 31 -26.77 -4.08 18.68
N ILE A 32 -25.75 -4.68 18.08
CA ILE A 32 -25.62 -4.86 16.64
C ILE A 32 -26.04 -6.29 16.32
N GLY A 33 -27.18 -6.45 15.70
CA GLY A 33 -27.69 -7.74 15.24
C GLY A 33 -29.07 -7.61 14.62
N PRO A 34 -29.52 -8.60 13.85
CA PRO A 34 -30.90 -8.60 13.35
C PRO A 34 -31.86 -8.52 14.53
N LYS A 35 -32.81 -7.61 14.48
CA LYS A 35 -33.93 -7.59 15.43
C LYS A 35 -34.63 -8.93 15.32
N TRP A 36 -34.38 -9.82 16.27
CA TRP A 36 -35.12 -11.04 16.38
C TRP A 36 -36.60 -10.66 16.60
N GLN A 37 -37.44 -10.86 15.60
CA GLN A 37 -38.87 -10.90 15.84
C GLN A 37 -39.10 -12.04 16.82
N ARG A 38 -39.70 -11.73 17.97
CA ARG A 38 -40.12 -12.78 18.88
C ARG A 38 -40.98 -13.73 18.06
N LEU A 39 -40.57 -14.97 17.97
CA LEU A 39 -41.44 -16.03 17.44
C LEU A 39 -42.76 -15.92 18.17
N PRO A 40 -43.93 -16.04 17.49
CA PRO A 40 -45.20 -16.03 18.16
C PRO A 40 -45.19 -17.09 19.25
N ILE A 41 -45.56 -16.68 20.46
CA ILE A 41 -45.64 -17.57 21.61
C ILE A 41 -46.66 -18.65 21.20
N LEU A 42 -46.16 -19.85 21.00
CA LEU A 42 -47.05 -21.01 20.84
C LEU A 42 -47.92 -21.12 22.09
N ASP A 43 -49.21 -21.19 21.89
CA ASP A 43 -50.25 -21.22 22.90
C ASP A 43 -49.92 -22.23 24.02
N THR A 44 -49.76 -21.72 25.23
CA THR A 44 -49.39 -22.47 26.43
C THR A 44 -50.61 -23.09 27.10
N SER A 45 -51.54 -23.61 26.35
CA SER A 45 -52.74 -24.27 26.92
C SER A 45 -52.46 -25.68 27.47
N HIS A 46 -51.20 -26.15 27.47
CA HIS A 46 -50.84 -27.41 28.12
C HIS A 46 -50.00 -27.12 29.35
N PRO A 47 -50.43 -27.57 30.56
CA PRO A 47 -49.64 -27.38 31.77
C PRO A 47 -48.31 -28.13 31.67
N MET A 48 -47.22 -27.39 31.66
CA MET A 48 -45.90 -28.00 31.84
C MET A 48 -45.83 -28.69 33.18
N LYS A 49 -45.58 -30.00 33.18
CA LYS A 49 -45.17 -30.71 34.38
C LYS A 49 -43.94 -30.03 34.97
N GLU A 50 -44.08 -29.59 36.22
CA GLU A 50 -42.90 -29.11 36.97
C GLU A 50 -41.83 -30.21 37.00
N ILE A 51 -40.73 -29.97 36.31
CA ILE A 51 -39.53 -30.79 36.47
C ILE A 51 -38.89 -30.31 37.77
N ASN A 52 -38.94 -31.17 38.79
CA ASN A 52 -38.20 -30.99 40.04
C ASN A 52 -36.75 -30.66 39.74
N LYS A 53 -36.34 -29.43 39.96
CA LYS A 53 -34.96 -29.04 39.96
C LYS A 53 -34.28 -29.63 41.19
N GLU A 54 -33.69 -30.82 41.07
CA GLU A 54 -32.69 -31.22 42.05
C GLU A 54 -31.56 -30.17 42.07
N PRO A 55 -31.09 -29.77 43.25
CA PRO A 55 -30.00 -28.79 43.33
C PRO A 55 -28.75 -29.42 42.75
N ILE A 56 -28.27 -28.87 41.66
CA ILE A 56 -27.00 -29.23 41.06
C ILE A 56 -25.93 -29.01 42.13
N LYS A 57 -25.41 -30.08 42.69
CA LYS A 57 -24.25 -30.05 43.56
C LYS A 57 -23.13 -29.35 42.80
N ASN A 58 -22.68 -28.19 43.29
CA ASN A 58 -21.46 -27.53 42.85
C ASN A 58 -20.27 -28.48 43.06
N THR A 59 -19.95 -29.27 42.07
CA THR A 59 -18.69 -29.99 41.99
C THR A 59 -17.73 -29.10 41.23
N SER A 60 -16.72 -28.64 41.98
CA SER A 60 -15.37 -28.25 41.57
C SER A 60 -15.22 -27.36 40.33
N SER A 61 -14.56 -26.26 40.55
CA SER A 61 -13.85 -25.39 39.60
C SER A 61 -13.41 -26.08 38.30
N HIS A 62 -14.33 -26.27 37.37
CA HIS A 62 -13.98 -26.42 35.98
C HIS A 62 -13.77 -25.03 35.40
N THR A 63 -12.54 -24.73 35.05
CA THR A 63 -12.16 -23.67 34.14
C THR A 63 -13.22 -23.55 33.06
N ASN A 64 -13.95 -22.42 33.02
CA ASN A 64 -14.99 -22.18 32.05
C ASN A 64 -14.38 -22.10 30.65
N GLN A 65 -14.17 -23.26 30.02
CA GLN A 65 -13.85 -23.37 28.61
C GLN A 65 -15.13 -23.13 27.84
N THR A 66 -15.32 -21.94 27.28
CA THR A 66 -16.50 -21.62 26.49
C THR A 66 -16.05 -21.17 25.09
N VAL A 67 -16.04 -22.12 24.17
CA VAL A 67 -15.90 -21.84 22.75
C VAL A 67 -17.27 -21.89 22.11
N TYR A 68 -17.71 -20.78 21.57
CA TYR A 68 -18.92 -20.69 20.79
C TYR A 68 -18.56 -20.92 19.33
N SER A 69 -19.23 -21.87 18.70
CA SER A 69 -19.16 -22.09 17.26
C SER A 69 -20.55 -21.90 16.65
N SER A 70 -20.61 -21.13 15.60
CA SER A 70 -21.80 -21.02 14.76
C SER A 70 -21.38 -21.26 13.32
N GLY A 71 -22.22 -21.93 12.56
CA GLY A 71 -21.93 -22.22 11.17
C GLY A 71 -23.18 -22.30 10.33
N SER A 72 -23.01 -22.03 9.07
CA SER A 72 -24.04 -22.23 8.05
C SER A 72 -23.49 -23.13 6.95
N PHE A 73 -24.32 -24.01 6.48
CA PHE A 73 -24.09 -24.81 5.30
C PHE A 73 -25.23 -24.54 4.31
N PHE A 74 -24.90 -24.25 3.09
CA PHE A 74 -25.91 -24.13 2.06
C PHE A 74 -25.51 -24.90 0.81
N ARG A 75 -26.50 -25.35 0.08
CA ARG A 75 -26.38 -25.83 -1.29
C ARG A 75 -27.48 -25.20 -2.12
N SER A 76 -27.09 -24.64 -3.26
CA SER A 76 -27.97 -24.02 -4.23
C SER A 76 -27.85 -24.77 -5.54
N LEU A 77 -28.97 -25.25 -6.06
CA LEU A 77 -29.06 -25.82 -7.39
C LEU A 77 -29.73 -24.80 -8.32
N SER A 78 -28.98 -24.27 -9.27
CA SER A 78 -29.53 -23.39 -10.30
C SER A 78 -29.83 -24.21 -11.55
N ILE A 79 -31.08 -24.29 -11.93
CA ILE A 79 -31.53 -24.96 -13.15
C ILE A 79 -31.98 -23.89 -14.12
N SER A 80 -31.30 -23.76 -15.25
CA SER A 80 -31.67 -22.81 -16.31
C SER A 80 -31.97 -23.58 -17.59
N PRO A 81 -33.07 -23.29 -18.29
CA PRO A 81 -33.36 -23.88 -19.59
C PRO A 81 -32.44 -23.40 -20.70
N PHE A 82 -31.63 -22.32 -20.44
CA PHE A 82 -30.75 -21.68 -21.42
C PHE A 82 -29.28 -21.73 -21.06
N ALA A 83 -28.93 -22.34 -19.91
CA ALA A 83 -27.54 -22.46 -19.44
C ALA A 83 -27.32 -23.81 -18.75
N THR A 84 -26.08 -24.20 -18.58
CA THR A 84 -25.71 -25.39 -17.80
C THR A 84 -26.21 -25.27 -16.36
N SER A 85 -26.82 -26.35 -15.87
CA SER A 85 -27.22 -26.42 -14.45
C SER A 85 -25.97 -26.31 -13.57
N ASP A 86 -26.00 -25.43 -12.61
CA ASP A 86 -24.88 -25.16 -11.69
C ASP A 86 -25.29 -25.55 -10.25
N LEU A 87 -24.40 -26.31 -9.58
CA LEU A 87 -24.54 -26.69 -8.18
C LEU A 87 -23.52 -25.93 -7.37
N GLN A 88 -23.99 -24.93 -6.64
CA GLN A 88 -23.19 -24.14 -5.73
C GLN A 88 -23.44 -24.58 -4.28
N GLY A 89 -22.41 -24.53 -3.47
CA GLY A 89 -22.52 -24.81 -2.05
C GLY A 89 -21.39 -24.19 -1.29
N GLY A 90 -21.57 -24.04 0.01
CA GLY A 90 -20.55 -23.49 0.85
C GLY A 90 -20.75 -23.78 2.32
N VAL A 91 -19.65 -23.82 3.04
CA VAL A 91 -19.59 -23.91 4.51
C VAL A 91 -19.01 -22.61 5.03
N GLN A 92 -19.66 -22.04 6.03
CA GLN A 92 -19.11 -20.95 6.82
C GLN A 92 -19.15 -21.35 8.29
N LEU A 93 -17.99 -21.27 8.94
CA LEU A 93 -17.84 -21.56 10.36
C LEU A 93 -17.22 -20.35 11.06
N GLN A 94 -17.90 -19.87 12.07
CA GLN A 94 -17.42 -18.80 12.94
C GLN A 94 -17.08 -19.41 14.32
N LEU A 95 -15.89 -19.09 14.82
CA LEU A 95 -15.37 -19.52 16.10
C LEU A 95 -15.07 -18.31 16.97
N ASN A 96 -15.51 -18.33 18.23
CA ASN A 96 -15.13 -17.30 19.21
C ASN A 96 -15.21 -17.89 20.62
N GLY A 97 -14.17 -17.69 21.44
CA GLY A 97 -14.22 -18.18 22.81
C GLY A 97 -12.86 -18.24 23.51
N ILE A 98 -12.91 -18.87 24.67
CA ILE A 98 -11.74 -19.10 25.54
C ILE A 98 -11.56 -20.60 25.69
N ILE A 99 -10.40 -21.13 25.25
CA ILE A 99 -10.08 -22.57 25.35
C ILE A 99 -9.50 -22.91 26.72
N LEU A 100 -8.60 -22.07 27.22
CA LEU A 100 -7.96 -22.17 28.53
C LEU A 100 -7.99 -20.78 29.20
N GLU A 101 -7.71 -20.69 30.49
CA GLU A 101 -7.84 -19.43 31.26
C GLU A 101 -7.29 -18.19 30.57
N ASN A 102 -6.24 -18.35 29.72
CA ASN A 102 -5.57 -17.25 29.05
C ASN A 102 -5.48 -17.39 27.53
N ILE A 103 -6.13 -18.41 26.92
CA ILE A 103 -6.09 -18.63 25.47
C ILE A 103 -7.43 -18.28 24.84
N LYS A 104 -7.44 -17.19 24.09
CA LYS A 104 -8.60 -16.78 23.27
C LYS A 104 -8.45 -17.30 21.85
N VAL A 105 -9.54 -17.79 21.28
CA VAL A 105 -9.62 -18.19 19.88
C VAL A 105 -10.73 -17.43 19.20
N SER A 106 -10.45 -16.90 18.03
CA SER A 106 -11.46 -16.28 17.15
C SER A 106 -11.12 -16.60 15.70
N GLY A 107 -12.14 -16.80 14.88
CA GLY A 107 -11.89 -17.09 13.47
C GLY A 107 -13.17 -17.17 12.66
N VAL A 108 -13.00 -17.01 11.36
CA VAL A 108 -14.00 -17.27 10.34
C VAL A 108 -13.36 -18.18 9.30
N LEU A 109 -13.95 -19.33 9.06
CA LEU A 109 -13.52 -20.28 8.05
C LEU A 109 -14.64 -20.43 7.04
N THR A 110 -14.35 -20.29 5.77
CA THR A 110 -15.30 -20.49 4.68
C THR A 110 -14.62 -21.20 3.52
N ASP A 111 -15.34 -22.09 2.86
CA ASP A 111 -14.93 -22.70 1.59
C ASP A 111 -15.59 -22.03 0.37
N GLN A 112 -16.34 -20.96 0.60
CA GLN A 112 -16.99 -20.23 -0.47
C GLN A 112 -15.93 -19.45 -1.25
N ASN A 113 -15.71 -19.83 -2.50
CA ASN A 113 -15.17 -18.93 -3.49
C ASN A 113 -16.25 -17.91 -3.82
N PHE A 114 -16.38 -16.87 -3.01
CA PHE A 114 -17.10 -15.71 -3.48
C PHE A 114 -16.33 -15.20 -4.69
N PRO A 115 -16.94 -15.14 -5.89
CA PRO A 115 -16.36 -14.30 -6.91
C PRO A 115 -16.37 -12.91 -6.31
N LEU A 116 -15.20 -12.44 -5.88
CA LEU A 116 -14.96 -11.06 -5.54
C LEU A 116 -15.07 -10.25 -6.85
N GLN A 117 -16.24 -10.20 -7.42
CA GLN A 117 -16.66 -9.06 -8.20
C GLN A 117 -16.81 -7.96 -7.16
N GLU A 118 -15.73 -7.32 -6.88
CA GLU A 118 -15.70 -5.99 -6.31
C GLU A 118 -16.46 -5.13 -7.31
N GLU A 119 -17.79 -5.09 -7.17
CA GLU A 119 -18.61 -4.14 -7.90
C GLU A 119 -18.04 -2.77 -7.59
N GLY A 120 -17.47 -2.11 -8.60
CA GLY A 120 -16.70 -0.89 -8.57
C GLY A 120 -17.45 0.34 -8.05
N ASN A 121 -18.09 0.26 -6.92
CA ASN A 121 -18.65 1.39 -6.21
C ASN A 121 -18.57 1.14 -4.71
N THR A 122 -17.62 1.79 -4.06
CA THR A 122 -17.64 2.30 -2.67
C THR A 122 -18.49 1.55 -1.64
N LYS A 123 -18.66 0.25 -1.73
CA LYS A 123 -19.22 -0.54 -0.63
C LYS A 123 -18.11 -0.80 0.37
N GLU A 124 -18.36 -0.44 1.61
CA GLU A 124 -17.51 -0.83 2.73
C GLU A 124 -17.24 -2.33 2.63
N LEU A 125 -15.97 -2.70 2.51
CA LEU A 125 -15.54 -4.09 2.64
C LEU A 125 -15.96 -4.54 4.03
N LYS A 126 -16.97 -5.39 4.09
CA LYS A 126 -17.37 -6.01 5.33
C LYS A 126 -16.27 -7.01 5.71
N ASP A 127 -15.92 -7.06 6.99
CA ASP A 127 -14.95 -8.02 7.55
C ASP A 127 -15.28 -9.50 7.28
N PHE A 128 -16.41 -9.78 6.66
CA PHE A 128 -16.90 -11.12 6.34
C PHE A 128 -16.18 -11.81 5.17
N ASP A 129 -15.39 -11.07 4.39
CA ASP A 129 -14.68 -11.62 3.23
C ASP A 129 -13.30 -12.20 3.59
N LYS A 130 -12.98 -12.28 4.88
CA LYS A 130 -11.70 -12.77 5.36
C LYS A 130 -11.82 -14.16 5.98
N VAL A 131 -10.95 -15.05 5.54
CA VAL A 131 -10.77 -16.37 6.15
C VAL A 131 -9.58 -16.31 7.10
N PHE A 132 -9.84 -16.37 8.40
CA PHE A 132 -8.77 -16.27 9.39
C PHE A 132 -9.02 -17.10 10.64
N LEU A 133 -7.95 -17.48 11.30
CA LEU A 133 -7.93 -18.06 12.64
C LEU A 133 -6.92 -17.31 13.50
N LYS A 134 -7.35 -16.81 14.65
CA LYS A 134 -6.49 -16.13 15.64
C LYS A 134 -6.50 -16.90 16.95
N ILE A 135 -5.33 -17.20 17.44
CA ILE A 135 -5.10 -17.79 18.77
C ILE A 135 -4.26 -16.81 19.55
N GLN A 136 -4.77 -16.34 20.67
CA GLN A 136 -4.14 -15.30 21.48
C GLN A 136 -3.92 -15.76 22.92
N HIS A 137 -2.68 -15.75 23.35
CA HIS A 137 -2.23 -15.87 24.71
C HIS A 137 -1.45 -14.59 25.09
N PRO A 138 -1.39 -14.15 26.35
CA PRO A 138 -0.67 -12.92 26.72
C PRO A 138 0.79 -12.83 26.25
N GLN A 139 1.46 -13.98 26.08
CA GLN A 139 2.85 -14.02 25.66
C GLN A 139 3.05 -14.44 24.20
N ILE A 140 2.09 -15.12 23.60
CA ILE A 140 2.21 -15.66 22.24
C ILE A 140 0.88 -15.51 21.51
N GLY A 141 0.92 -15.03 20.28
CA GLY A 141 -0.24 -14.96 19.40
C GLY A 141 0.08 -15.63 18.06
N ILE A 142 -0.93 -16.26 17.48
CA ILE A 142 -0.86 -16.88 16.15
C ILE A 142 -2.04 -16.38 15.35
N ASP A 143 -1.77 -15.77 14.20
CA ASP A 143 -2.75 -15.41 13.19
C ASP A 143 -2.50 -16.26 11.95
N ALA A 144 -3.50 -16.97 11.46
CA ALA A 144 -3.43 -17.82 10.27
C ALA A 144 -4.55 -17.46 9.29
N GLY A 145 -4.29 -17.55 7.98
CA GLY A 145 -5.21 -17.16 6.90
C GLY A 145 -4.98 -15.73 6.44
N ASP A 146 -6.05 -14.97 6.26
CA ASP A 146 -5.98 -13.57 5.83
C ASP A 146 -5.48 -12.66 6.94
N ILE A 147 -4.37 -11.98 6.70
CA ILE A 147 -3.66 -11.16 7.69
C ILE A 147 -3.46 -9.76 7.11
N ASP A 148 -3.99 -8.74 7.78
CA ASP A 148 -3.55 -7.37 7.56
C ASP A 148 -2.24 -7.14 8.34
N TYR A 149 -1.12 -7.31 7.66
CA TYR A 149 0.19 -7.12 8.27
C TYR A 149 0.55 -5.65 8.30
N ILE A 150 0.79 -5.13 9.50
CA ILE A 150 1.28 -3.76 9.71
C ILE A 150 2.49 -3.85 10.63
N HIS A 151 3.62 -3.33 10.17
CA HIS A 151 4.79 -3.03 10.98
C HIS A 151 5.10 -1.55 10.83
N SER A 152 5.12 -0.81 11.92
CA SER A 152 5.30 0.63 11.93
C SER A 152 6.36 1.03 12.93
N ASP A 153 7.40 1.66 12.44
CA ASP A 153 8.42 2.38 13.20
C ASP A 153 8.29 3.90 12.96
N PRO A 154 8.92 4.78 13.74
CA PRO A 154 8.76 6.22 13.61
C PRO A 154 8.95 6.79 12.20
N ASN A 155 9.81 6.18 11.38
CA ASN A 155 10.15 6.68 10.05
C ASN A 155 9.88 5.69 8.92
N PHE A 156 9.13 4.62 9.19
CA PHE A 156 8.93 3.56 8.21
C PHE A 156 7.70 2.72 8.54
N THR A 157 6.89 2.44 7.54
CA THR A 157 5.72 1.57 7.71
C THR A 157 5.62 0.58 6.55
N ILE A 158 5.54 -0.71 6.88
CA ILE A 158 5.15 -1.76 5.94
C ILE A 158 3.69 -2.10 6.20
N LYS A 159 2.89 -2.08 5.13
CA LYS A 159 1.51 -2.58 5.14
C LYS A 159 1.37 -3.59 4.02
N ARG A 160 0.83 -4.77 4.34
CA ARG A 160 0.59 -5.83 3.34
C ARG A 160 -0.69 -6.57 3.68
N LYS A 161 -1.48 -6.88 2.66
CA LYS A 161 -2.52 -7.89 2.74
C LYS A 161 -1.89 -9.24 2.43
N LEU A 162 -1.84 -10.11 3.41
CA LEU A 162 -1.15 -11.39 3.36
C LEU A 162 -2.13 -12.55 3.57
N GLU A 163 -1.75 -13.70 3.06
CA GLU A 163 -2.39 -14.97 3.35
C GLU A 163 -1.33 -15.98 3.79
N GLY A 164 -1.39 -16.41 5.05
CA GLY A 164 -0.38 -17.26 5.61
C GLY A 164 -0.40 -17.36 7.13
N LEU A 165 0.78 -17.34 7.74
CA LEU A 165 0.96 -17.50 9.19
C LEU A 165 1.77 -16.33 9.75
N LYS A 166 1.27 -15.73 10.83
CA LYS A 166 1.98 -14.73 11.63
C LYS A 166 2.00 -15.15 13.09
N ASN A 167 3.17 -15.17 13.68
CA ASN A 167 3.37 -15.37 15.11
C ASN A 167 3.78 -14.05 15.74
N VAL A 168 3.26 -13.75 16.91
CA VAL A 168 3.72 -12.65 17.76
C VAL A 168 4.12 -13.20 19.13
N PHE A 169 5.13 -12.60 19.73
CA PHE A 169 5.57 -12.99 21.08
C PHE A 169 5.93 -11.78 21.91
N GLN A 170 5.72 -11.90 23.22
CA GLN A 170 6.11 -10.91 24.21
C GLN A 170 6.67 -11.60 25.45
N PHE A 171 7.93 -11.36 25.77
CA PHE A 171 8.61 -12.00 26.88
C PHE A 171 9.71 -11.13 27.47
N LYS A 172 9.66 -10.86 28.78
CA LYS A 172 10.68 -10.12 29.56
C LYS A 172 11.17 -8.83 28.90
N GLY A 173 10.23 -7.97 28.43
CA GLY A 173 10.55 -6.70 27.78
C GLY A 173 10.88 -6.80 26.29
N TRP A 174 11.06 -8.00 25.76
CA TRP A 174 11.14 -8.25 24.33
C TRP A 174 9.78 -8.52 23.74
N SER A 175 9.50 -7.91 22.62
CA SER A 175 8.37 -8.23 21.76
C SER A 175 8.86 -8.45 20.33
N GLY A 176 8.11 -9.20 19.56
CA GLY A 176 8.45 -9.42 18.19
C GLY A 176 7.40 -10.21 17.44
N SER A 177 7.63 -10.33 16.13
CA SER A 177 6.77 -11.13 15.28
C SER A 177 7.58 -11.84 14.21
N SER A 178 7.05 -12.97 13.75
CA SER A 178 7.50 -13.62 12.52
C SER A 178 6.32 -13.86 11.61
N VAL A 179 6.50 -13.69 10.32
CA VAL A 179 5.49 -13.90 9.31
C VAL A 179 6.05 -14.70 8.14
N TYR A 180 5.25 -15.64 7.65
CA TYR A 180 5.48 -16.40 6.44
C TYR A 180 4.17 -16.51 5.68
N ALA A 181 4.10 -15.88 4.52
CA ALA A 181 2.82 -15.71 3.84
C ALA A 181 3.01 -15.45 2.34
N SER A 182 1.94 -15.61 1.59
CA SER A 182 1.78 -15.03 0.26
C SER A 182 1.24 -13.61 0.38
N SER A 183 1.78 -12.68 -0.37
CA SER A 183 1.24 -11.32 -0.48
C SER A 183 0.19 -11.27 -1.58
N LYS A 184 -0.95 -10.68 -1.29
CA LYS A 184 -2.01 -10.48 -2.30
C LYS A 184 -1.66 -9.40 -3.32
N GLY A 185 -0.64 -8.58 -3.04
CA GLY A 185 -0.15 -7.56 -3.96
C GLY A 185 1.13 -6.88 -3.53
N GLU A 186 1.67 -6.06 -4.41
CA GLU A 186 2.86 -5.24 -4.22
C GLU A 186 2.50 -3.82 -3.82
N PHE A 187 3.27 -3.23 -2.90
CA PHE A 187 3.11 -1.84 -2.51
C PHE A 187 3.78 -0.92 -3.52
N HIS A 188 3.05 0.11 -3.94
CA HIS A 188 3.57 1.18 -4.80
C HIS A 188 3.00 2.53 -4.40
N PHE A 189 3.67 3.58 -4.80
CA PHE A 189 3.16 4.95 -4.72
C PHE A 189 3.61 5.74 -5.95
N ILE A 190 2.77 6.67 -6.36
CA ILE A 190 3.04 7.57 -7.48
C ILE A 190 2.74 9.00 -7.09
N GLU A 191 3.46 9.92 -7.70
CA GLU A 191 3.26 11.38 -7.59
C GLU A 191 3.17 11.96 -8.99
N PHE A 192 2.12 12.69 -9.28
CA PHE A 192 1.88 13.30 -10.60
C PHE A 192 1.06 14.58 -10.48
N LYS A 193 1.06 15.37 -11.55
CA LYS A 193 0.29 16.61 -11.65
C LYS A 193 -1.13 16.36 -12.12
N GLY A 194 -2.06 17.18 -11.64
CA GLY A 194 -3.41 17.25 -12.17
C GLY A 194 -3.44 17.78 -13.59
N ARG A 195 -4.55 17.58 -14.26
CA ARG A 195 -4.89 18.18 -15.57
C ARG A 195 -5.99 19.20 -15.35
N ASP A 196 -5.84 20.37 -15.93
CA ASP A 196 -6.75 21.50 -15.70
C ASP A 196 -8.20 21.16 -16.04
N GLY A 197 -9.08 21.28 -15.04
CA GLY A 197 -10.51 20.97 -15.18
C GLY A 197 -10.86 19.49 -15.35
N ASP A 198 -9.89 18.60 -15.33
CA ASP A 198 -10.10 17.16 -15.53
C ASP A 198 -10.21 16.43 -14.18
N GLN A 199 -11.39 15.90 -13.90
CA GLN A 199 -11.69 15.14 -12.68
C GLN A 199 -11.32 13.67 -12.77
N GLY A 200 -10.85 13.21 -13.91
CA GLY A 200 -10.46 11.80 -14.16
C GLY A 200 -11.10 11.23 -15.42
N PRO A 201 -10.75 9.96 -15.76
CA PRO A 201 -9.96 9.03 -14.97
C PRO A 201 -8.45 9.36 -14.90
N TYR A 202 -7.87 9.19 -13.72
CA TYR A 202 -6.43 9.17 -13.51
C TYR A 202 -5.96 7.73 -13.32
N GLN A 203 -5.21 7.23 -14.29
CA GLN A 203 -4.74 5.85 -14.33
C GLN A 203 -3.59 5.64 -13.35
N LEU A 204 -3.73 4.65 -12.44
CA LEU A 204 -2.66 4.13 -11.61
C LEU A 204 -1.86 3.07 -12.40
N VAL A 205 -0.58 2.97 -12.07
CA VAL A 205 0.36 2.09 -12.81
C VAL A 205 1.16 1.23 -11.84
N GLY A 206 1.61 0.08 -12.30
CA GLY A 206 2.55 -0.76 -11.55
C GLY A 206 3.92 -0.08 -11.39
N LYS A 207 4.75 -0.64 -10.54
CA LYS A 207 6.13 -0.19 -10.30
C LYS A 207 6.99 -0.19 -11.57
N ASP A 208 6.67 -1.03 -12.50
CA ASP A 208 7.28 -1.13 -13.83
C ASP A 208 6.67 -0.17 -14.86
N GLY A 209 5.63 0.60 -14.49
CA GLY A 209 4.86 1.48 -15.37
C GLY A 209 3.75 0.75 -16.15
N GLY A 210 3.52 -0.54 -15.90
CA GLY A 210 2.44 -1.31 -16.50
C GLY A 210 1.07 -0.79 -16.07
N ARG A 211 0.09 -0.83 -16.99
CA ARG A 211 -1.31 -0.43 -16.73
C ARG A 211 -2.23 -1.61 -16.46
N ASP A 212 -1.80 -2.81 -16.82
CA ASP A 212 -2.56 -4.05 -16.63
C ASP A 212 -2.40 -4.54 -15.18
N ILE A 213 -2.95 -3.77 -14.26
CA ILE A 213 -2.90 -4.04 -12.83
C ILE A 213 -4.30 -3.93 -12.22
N ALA A 214 -4.52 -4.59 -11.10
CA ALA A 214 -5.71 -4.39 -10.27
C ALA A 214 -5.29 -3.88 -8.89
N ILE A 215 -5.95 -2.84 -8.40
CA ILE A 215 -5.69 -2.30 -7.07
C ILE A 215 -6.40 -3.15 -6.02
N LEU A 216 -5.70 -3.49 -4.95
CA LEU A 216 -6.28 -4.18 -3.80
C LEU A 216 -7.18 -3.22 -3.03
N SER A 217 -8.46 -3.56 -2.99
CA SER A 217 -9.48 -2.72 -2.41
C SER A 217 -9.16 -2.28 -0.97
N GLY A 218 -9.37 -0.98 -0.69
CA GLY A 218 -9.13 -0.36 0.61
C GLY A 218 -7.67 -0.21 1.01
N THR A 219 -6.72 -0.43 0.09
CA THR A 219 -5.30 -0.20 0.35
C THR A 219 -4.83 1.18 -0.07
N GLU A 220 -5.60 1.82 -0.93
CA GLU A 220 -5.27 3.13 -1.47
C GLU A 220 -5.40 4.24 -0.43
N LYS A 221 -4.55 5.23 -0.59
CA LYS A 221 -4.61 6.52 0.10
C LYS A 221 -4.24 7.60 -0.87
N VAL A 222 -5.04 8.64 -0.92
CA VAL A 222 -4.90 9.74 -1.87
C VAL A 222 -4.66 11.04 -1.13
N TRP A 223 -3.73 11.84 -1.63
CA TRP A 223 -3.48 13.20 -1.14
C TRP A 223 -3.52 14.17 -2.31
N LEU A 224 -4.13 15.33 -2.07
CA LEU A 224 -4.05 16.51 -2.93
C LEU A 224 -3.29 17.60 -2.19
N ASN A 225 -2.25 18.12 -2.80
CA ASN A 225 -1.45 19.20 -2.23
C ASN A 225 -0.99 18.94 -0.77
N GLY A 226 -0.78 17.65 -0.39
CA GLY A 226 -0.39 17.22 0.95
C GLY A 226 -1.55 16.94 1.90
N LYS A 227 -2.79 17.32 1.57
CA LYS A 227 -3.97 17.00 2.37
C LYS A 227 -4.52 15.63 1.99
N ARG A 228 -4.68 14.74 2.97
CA ARG A 228 -5.29 13.42 2.75
C ARG A 228 -6.76 13.57 2.41
N LEU A 229 -7.22 12.80 1.44
CA LEU A 229 -8.58 12.78 0.96
C LEU A 229 -9.36 11.58 1.50
N GLU A 230 -10.68 11.71 1.49
CA GLU A 230 -11.63 10.68 1.87
C GLU A 230 -12.30 10.07 0.64
N ARG A 231 -12.35 8.72 0.60
CA ARG A 231 -13.04 7.99 -0.46
C ARG A 231 -14.55 8.05 -0.29
N GLY A 232 -15.27 8.19 -1.39
CA GLY A 232 -16.73 8.09 -1.42
C GLY A 232 -17.34 9.00 -2.48
N GLN A 233 -18.47 8.59 -3.05
CA GLN A 233 -19.21 9.42 -4.03
C GLN A 233 -19.63 10.77 -3.45
N ASN A 234 -19.92 10.81 -2.16
CA ASN A 234 -20.25 12.03 -1.42
C ASN A 234 -19.06 12.67 -0.74
N ASN A 235 -17.85 12.14 -0.93
CA ASN A 235 -16.60 12.65 -0.36
C ASN A 235 -15.70 13.22 -1.46
N ASP A 236 -14.39 12.97 -1.42
CA ASP A 236 -13.42 13.65 -2.27
C ASP A 236 -13.11 12.90 -3.58
N TYR A 237 -13.13 11.56 -3.58
CA TYR A 237 -12.82 10.75 -4.75
C TYR A 237 -13.50 9.38 -4.73
N THR A 238 -13.59 8.77 -5.91
CA THR A 238 -13.94 7.36 -6.11
C THR A 238 -12.82 6.64 -6.84
N ILE A 239 -12.77 5.32 -6.73
CA ILE A 239 -11.78 4.49 -7.41
C ILE A 239 -12.46 3.27 -8.02
N ASP A 240 -12.09 2.96 -9.27
CA ASP A 240 -12.34 1.67 -9.87
C ASP A 240 -11.09 0.78 -9.67
N TYR A 241 -11.25 -0.26 -8.86
CA TYR A 241 -10.15 -1.14 -8.50
C TYR A 241 -9.72 -2.05 -9.63
N SER A 242 -10.62 -2.40 -10.53
CA SER A 242 -10.37 -3.32 -11.65
C SER A 242 -9.65 -2.62 -12.81
N SER A 243 -10.05 -1.41 -13.14
CA SER A 243 -9.39 -0.57 -14.16
C SER A 243 -8.22 0.24 -13.60
N SER A 244 -8.06 0.26 -12.24
CA SER A 244 -7.04 1.05 -11.54
C SER A 244 -7.12 2.54 -11.80
N GLU A 245 -8.34 3.10 -11.81
CA GLU A 245 -8.63 4.47 -12.15
C GLU A 245 -9.22 5.25 -10.98
N ILE A 246 -8.72 6.47 -10.76
CA ILE A 246 -9.25 7.40 -9.76
C ILE A 246 -10.05 8.52 -10.43
N PHE A 247 -11.19 8.84 -9.84
CA PHE A 247 -12.06 9.94 -10.24
C PHE A 247 -12.26 10.87 -9.04
N PHE A 248 -11.96 12.15 -9.20
CA PHE A 248 -12.23 13.15 -8.18
C PHE A 248 -13.67 13.65 -8.27
N THR A 249 -14.29 13.90 -7.13
CA THR A 249 -15.64 14.47 -7.09
C THR A 249 -15.61 15.99 -7.34
N PRO A 250 -16.73 16.62 -7.70
CA PRO A 250 -16.79 18.08 -7.86
C PRO A 250 -16.44 18.89 -6.60
N LYS A 251 -16.34 18.25 -5.43
CA LYS A 251 -15.85 18.89 -4.21
C LYS A 251 -14.37 19.27 -4.28
N ARG A 252 -13.61 18.64 -5.15
CA ARG A 252 -12.17 18.85 -5.33
C ARG A 252 -11.90 19.23 -6.78
N LEU A 253 -11.74 20.51 -7.01
CA LEU A 253 -11.33 21.00 -8.32
C LEU A 253 -9.85 20.64 -8.52
N ILE A 254 -9.57 20.05 -9.67
CA ILE A 254 -8.22 19.70 -10.09
C ILE A 254 -7.78 20.73 -11.12
N ASP A 255 -6.60 21.32 -10.91
CA ASP A 255 -5.93 22.22 -11.84
C ASP A 255 -4.55 21.68 -12.22
N PHE A 256 -3.87 22.35 -13.14
CA PHE A 256 -2.55 21.93 -13.63
C PHE A 256 -1.44 22.01 -12.55
N ASP A 257 -1.62 22.79 -11.48
CA ASP A 257 -0.67 22.91 -10.37
C ASP A 257 -1.00 21.99 -9.19
N THR A 258 -2.13 21.27 -9.27
CA THR A 258 -2.51 20.30 -8.24
C THR A 258 -1.56 19.12 -8.26
N ASP A 259 -0.89 18.86 -7.13
CA ASP A 259 -0.09 17.67 -6.94
C ASP A 259 -0.94 16.55 -6.34
N ILE A 260 -0.93 15.42 -7.02
CA ILE A 260 -1.65 14.21 -6.64
C ILE A 260 -0.62 13.17 -6.20
N PHE A 261 -0.75 12.68 -4.97
CA PHE A 261 0.06 11.58 -4.44
C PHE A 261 -0.85 10.43 -4.07
N VAL A 262 -0.51 9.22 -4.52
CA VAL A 262 -1.32 8.02 -4.27
C VAL A 262 -0.42 6.88 -3.80
N GLU A 263 -0.74 6.28 -2.65
CA GLU A 263 -0.20 5.00 -2.18
C GLU A 263 -1.24 3.91 -2.39
N TYR A 264 -0.83 2.72 -2.81
CA TYR A 264 -1.71 1.57 -3.00
C TYR A 264 -0.95 0.25 -3.00
N GLN A 265 -1.69 -0.85 -2.90
CA GLN A 265 -1.20 -2.18 -3.23
C GLN A 265 -1.93 -2.67 -4.48
N TYR A 266 -1.20 -3.33 -5.36
CA TYR A 266 -1.72 -3.81 -6.64
C TYR A 266 -1.25 -5.23 -6.94
N SER A 267 -2.01 -5.95 -7.76
CA SER A 267 -1.62 -7.19 -8.40
C SER A 267 -1.44 -6.98 -9.90
N ASP A 268 -0.34 -7.47 -10.43
CA ASP A 268 -0.05 -7.47 -11.87
C ASP A 268 -0.37 -8.83 -12.55
N PHE A 269 -0.87 -9.79 -11.75
CA PHE A 269 -1.25 -11.14 -12.18
C PHE A 269 -0.12 -11.98 -12.81
N ASN A 270 1.13 -11.49 -12.80
CA ASN A 270 2.26 -12.22 -13.39
C ASN A 270 2.81 -13.30 -12.45
N TYR A 271 2.98 -12.97 -11.18
CA TYR A 271 3.55 -13.86 -10.17
C TYR A 271 2.79 -13.77 -8.85
N GLN A 272 2.67 -14.91 -8.20
CA GLN A 272 2.29 -14.92 -6.80
C GLN A 272 3.48 -14.43 -5.96
N LYS A 273 3.26 -13.46 -5.08
CA LYS A 273 4.33 -12.90 -4.25
C LYS A 273 4.42 -13.62 -2.92
N GLY A 274 5.63 -14.03 -2.53
CA GLY A 274 5.93 -14.52 -1.20
C GLY A 274 6.40 -13.38 -0.31
N PHE A 275 6.04 -13.42 0.97
CA PHE A 275 6.47 -12.46 1.99
C PHE A 275 6.95 -13.17 3.24
N ARG A 276 8.13 -12.80 3.72
CA ARG A 276 8.69 -13.29 4.98
C ARG A 276 9.17 -12.10 5.79
N GLY A 277 8.95 -12.15 7.09
CA GLY A 277 9.42 -11.08 7.96
C GLY A 277 9.68 -11.57 9.37
N ILE A 278 10.64 -10.94 10.02
CA ILE A 278 10.90 -11.08 11.46
C ILE A 278 11.13 -9.70 12.04
N THR A 279 10.50 -9.42 13.17
CA THR A 279 10.69 -8.18 13.92
C THR A 279 11.00 -8.47 15.36
N LEU A 280 11.83 -7.62 15.95
CA LEU A 280 12.23 -7.65 17.34
C LEU A 280 12.21 -6.24 17.90
N GLU A 281 11.65 -6.07 19.08
CA GLU A 281 11.61 -4.80 19.79
C GLU A 281 11.95 -5.01 21.27
N ASN A 282 12.62 -4.05 21.86
CA ASN A 282 12.94 -4.06 23.29
C ASN A 282 12.89 -2.64 23.86
N LYS A 283 12.29 -2.49 25.03
CA LYS A 283 12.39 -1.28 25.83
C LYS A 283 13.64 -1.35 26.70
N LEU A 284 14.59 -0.48 26.46
CA LEU A 284 15.84 -0.37 27.21
C LEU A 284 15.62 0.44 28.51
N GLY A 285 14.90 -0.17 29.44
CA GLY A 285 14.45 0.51 30.67
C GLY A 285 13.55 1.71 30.35
N ASN A 286 13.73 2.81 31.08
CA ASN A 286 13.00 4.08 30.87
C ASN A 286 13.70 4.99 29.86
N SER A 287 14.90 4.64 29.41
CA SER A 287 15.78 5.56 28.70
C SER A 287 15.89 5.27 27.22
N GLY A 288 15.29 4.19 26.70
CA GLY A 288 15.46 3.89 25.29
C GLY A 288 14.53 2.83 24.74
N HIS A 289 14.53 2.74 23.43
CA HIS A 289 13.79 1.74 22.64
C HIS A 289 14.67 1.26 21.48
N PHE A 290 14.72 -0.04 21.31
CA PHE A 290 15.39 -0.69 20.19
C PHE A 290 14.37 -1.46 19.35
N SER A 291 14.44 -1.31 18.03
CA SER A 291 13.70 -2.15 17.10
C SER A 291 14.58 -2.65 15.96
N PHE A 292 14.28 -3.85 15.51
CA PHE A 292 14.97 -4.52 14.43
C PHE A 292 13.96 -5.26 13.55
N GLY A 293 14.12 -5.18 12.22
CA GLY A 293 13.27 -5.90 11.28
C GLY A 293 14.07 -6.42 10.09
N LEU A 294 13.76 -7.63 9.66
CA LEU A 294 14.22 -8.23 8.40
C LEU A 294 13.00 -8.69 7.61
N PHE A 295 12.97 -8.37 6.33
CA PHE A 295 11.88 -8.67 5.43
C PHE A 295 12.42 -9.17 4.10
N ASP A 296 11.70 -10.10 3.49
CA ASP A 296 11.99 -10.69 2.19
C ASP A 296 10.68 -10.77 1.40
N GLU A 297 10.59 -10.06 0.29
CA GLU A 297 9.47 -10.09 -0.65
C GLU A 297 9.99 -10.61 -1.99
N PHE A 298 9.37 -11.66 -2.52
CA PHE A 298 9.88 -12.35 -3.71
C PHE A 298 8.75 -12.91 -4.55
N ASP A 299 8.98 -12.97 -5.85
CA ASP A 299 8.07 -13.62 -6.78
C ASP A 299 8.25 -15.13 -6.70
N GLN A 300 7.12 -15.84 -6.52
CA GLN A 300 7.07 -17.29 -6.57
C GLN A 300 6.86 -17.71 -8.02
N TYR A 301 7.69 -18.60 -8.51
CA TYR A 301 7.53 -19.17 -9.84
C TYR A 301 7.80 -20.67 -9.79
N ASN A 302 7.04 -21.40 -10.58
CA ASN A 302 7.27 -22.81 -10.81
C ASN A 302 8.06 -22.95 -12.11
N GLN A 303 9.24 -23.56 -12.06
CA GLN A 303 10.04 -23.78 -13.27
C GLN A 303 9.33 -24.67 -14.31
N VAL A 304 8.33 -25.42 -13.86
CA VAL A 304 7.53 -26.30 -14.73
C VAL A 304 6.53 -25.54 -15.60
N ASP A 305 6.16 -24.31 -15.19
CA ASP A 305 5.13 -23.49 -15.88
C ASP A 305 5.70 -22.63 -17.02
N TYR A 306 7.03 -22.60 -17.19
CA TYR A 306 7.65 -21.85 -18.27
C TYR A 306 7.84 -22.67 -19.53
N GLU A 307 7.31 -22.19 -20.63
CA GLU A 307 7.76 -22.62 -21.95
C GLU A 307 9.29 -22.42 -22.05
N ASP A 308 10.00 -23.39 -22.59
CA ASP A 308 11.47 -23.38 -22.68
C ASP A 308 12.06 -22.08 -23.28
N GLU A 309 11.33 -21.41 -24.15
CA GLU A 309 11.75 -20.13 -24.75
C GLU A 309 11.78 -18.98 -23.76
N ARG A 310 10.77 -18.83 -22.88
CA ARG A 310 10.74 -17.79 -21.87
C ARG A 310 11.90 -17.95 -20.87
N LEU A 311 12.15 -19.18 -20.47
CA LEU A 311 13.25 -19.50 -19.57
C LEU A 311 14.60 -19.08 -20.18
N LYS A 312 14.83 -19.37 -21.48
CA LYS A 312 16.04 -18.96 -22.21
C LYS A 312 16.21 -17.44 -22.26
N ILE A 313 15.11 -16.70 -22.46
CA ILE A 313 15.13 -15.25 -22.47
C ILE A 313 15.51 -14.70 -21.10
N PHE A 314 14.93 -15.23 -20.01
CA PHE A 314 15.25 -14.79 -18.66
C PHE A 314 16.68 -15.16 -18.23
N LEU A 315 17.18 -16.35 -18.62
CA LEU A 315 18.55 -16.78 -18.33
C LEU A 315 19.62 -15.87 -18.97
N ASN A 316 19.28 -15.28 -20.11
CA ASN A 316 20.19 -14.41 -20.87
C ASN A 316 20.02 -12.91 -20.57
N SER A 317 19.16 -12.54 -19.61
CA SER A 317 18.87 -11.15 -19.28
C SER A 317 19.19 -10.84 -17.83
N ASP A 318 19.72 -9.64 -17.60
CA ASP A 318 19.91 -9.06 -16.27
C ASP A 318 18.75 -8.15 -15.85
N SER A 319 17.80 -7.88 -16.74
CA SER A 319 16.71 -6.93 -16.55
C SER A 319 15.43 -7.60 -16.05
N SER A 320 14.65 -6.89 -15.26
CA SER A 320 13.28 -7.27 -14.88
C SER A 320 12.29 -7.15 -16.03
N ARG A 321 12.61 -6.34 -17.06
CA ARG A 321 11.78 -6.14 -18.25
C ARG A 321 12.51 -6.72 -19.45
N VAL A 322 11.96 -7.77 -20.02
CA VAL A 322 12.54 -8.47 -21.16
C VAL A 322 11.52 -8.45 -22.29
N THR A 323 12.00 -8.29 -23.52
CA THR A 323 11.14 -8.31 -24.71
C THR A 323 11.11 -9.70 -25.30
N GLN A 324 9.91 -10.19 -25.60
CA GLN A 324 9.68 -11.43 -26.35
C GLN A 324 9.00 -11.10 -27.67
N SER A 325 9.50 -11.67 -28.78
CA SER A 325 8.83 -11.54 -30.06
C SER A 325 7.44 -12.18 -30.01
N THR A 326 6.48 -11.49 -30.62
CA THR A 326 5.13 -12.02 -30.84
C THR A 326 4.97 -12.68 -32.21
N ALA A 327 6.03 -12.71 -32.99
CA ALA A 327 6.05 -13.33 -34.30
C ALA A 327 6.11 -14.86 -34.18
N LEU A 328 5.11 -15.52 -34.73
CA LEU A 328 5.05 -16.96 -34.87
C LEU A 328 5.34 -17.32 -36.33
N MET A 329 6.28 -18.25 -36.54
CA MET A 329 6.54 -18.74 -37.89
C MET A 329 5.34 -19.55 -38.35
N ASP A 330 4.73 -19.10 -39.44
CA ASP A 330 3.54 -19.69 -40.04
C ASP A 330 3.55 -19.45 -41.55
N SER A 331 3.46 -20.51 -42.33
CA SER A 331 3.44 -20.45 -43.79
C SER A 331 2.27 -19.63 -44.37
N THR A 332 1.22 -19.44 -43.58
CA THR A 332 0.06 -18.62 -43.96
C THR A 332 0.22 -17.15 -43.57
N GLY A 333 1.28 -16.81 -42.80
CA GLY A 333 1.52 -15.47 -42.26
C GLY A 333 1.68 -14.42 -43.38
N ASP A 334 1.26 -13.19 -43.03
CA ASP A 334 1.28 -12.04 -43.95
C ASP A 334 2.56 -11.20 -43.86
N TYR A 335 3.51 -11.60 -43.01
CA TYR A 335 4.77 -10.87 -42.79
C TYR A 335 5.97 -11.72 -43.12
N VAL A 336 7.03 -11.08 -43.65
CA VAL A 336 8.35 -11.67 -43.87
C VAL A 336 9.40 -10.87 -43.07
N LEU A 337 10.45 -11.54 -42.60
CA LEU A 337 11.55 -10.91 -41.88
C LEU A 337 12.66 -10.53 -42.85
N VAL A 338 12.89 -9.23 -43.07
CA VAL A 338 13.94 -8.68 -43.93
C VAL A 338 14.79 -7.74 -43.08
N ASP A 339 16.09 -7.96 -43.02
CA ASP A 339 17.02 -7.13 -42.23
C ASP A 339 16.55 -6.83 -40.78
N SER A 340 16.03 -7.85 -40.11
CA SER A 340 15.45 -7.73 -38.73
C SER A 340 14.17 -6.88 -38.63
N ILE A 341 13.54 -6.55 -39.75
CA ILE A 341 12.29 -5.80 -39.84
C ILE A 341 11.20 -6.71 -40.40
N PHE A 342 10.04 -6.73 -39.78
CA PHE A 342 8.89 -7.44 -40.31
C PHE A 342 8.19 -6.56 -41.36
N VAL A 343 8.15 -7.06 -42.58
CA VAL A 343 7.54 -6.39 -43.74
C VAL A 343 6.26 -7.11 -44.13
N TYR A 344 5.19 -6.34 -44.30
CA TYR A 344 3.90 -6.86 -44.75
C TYR A 344 3.97 -7.28 -46.24
N ASP A 345 3.74 -8.56 -46.52
CA ASP A 345 3.79 -9.17 -47.87
C ASP A 345 2.62 -10.14 -48.09
N PRO A 346 1.38 -9.61 -48.25
CA PRO A 346 0.17 -10.44 -48.38
C PRO A 346 0.10 -11.18 -49.72
N LEU A 347 0.77 -10.65 -50.74
CA LEU A 347 0.77 -11.24 -52.09
C LEU A 347 1.80 -12.38 -52.27
N LYS A 348 2.53 -12.69 -51.19
CA LYS A 348 3.55 -13.75 -51.15
C LYS A 348 4.59 -13.60 -52.25
N THR A 349 5.02 -12.36 -52.51
CA THR A 349 6.00 -12.02 -53.53
C THR A 349 7.43 -12.46 -53.20
N ASN A 350 7.69 -12.74 -51.91
CA ASN A 350 9.00 -13.17 -51.41
C ASN A 350 8.95 -14.63 -50.93
N ASP A 351 8.95 -15.57 -51.85
CA ASP A 351 8.86 -17.01 -51.56
C ASP A 351 10.10 -17.60 -50.85
N ASP A 352 11.25 -16.90 -50.92
CA ASP A 352 12.51 -17.34 -50.29
C ASP A 352 12.59 -17.03 -48.79
N PHE A 353 11.63 -16.30 -48.23
CA PHE A 353 11.64 -15.89 -46.82
C PHE A 353 10.65 -16.67 -45.98
N SER A 354 11.05 -16.95 -44.71
CA SER A 354 10.14 -17.49 -43.69
C SER A 354 9.02 -16.51 -43.41
N ARG A 355 7.78 -17.03 -43.34
CA ARG A 355 6.59 -16.22 -43.06
C ARG A 355 6.21 -16.23 -41.61
N TYR A 356 5.59 -15.15 -41.17
CA TYR A 356 5.24 -14.93 -39.79
C TYR A 356 3.82 -14.38 -39.67
N GLN A 357 3.12 -14.90 -38.68
CA GLN A 357 1.94 -14.29 -38.12
C GLN A 357 2.34 -13.47 -36.90
N ILE A 358 1.97 -12.18 -36.80
CA ILE A 358 2.46 -11.27 -35.78
C ILE A 358 1.30 -10.57 -35.12
N ARG A 359 1.33 -10.54 -33.78
CA ARG A 359 0.47 -9.70 -32.96
C ARG A 359 1.21 -8.43 -32.58
N PHE A 360 0.87 -7.31 -33.22
CA PHE A 360 1.43 -6.00 -32.84
C PHE A 360 0.75 -5.46 -31.56
N ILE A 361 1.55 -4.92 -30.66
CA ILE A 361 1.13 -4.38 -29.39
C ILE A 361 1.37 -2.88 -29.40
N LEU A 362 0.42 -2.11 -28.87
CA LEU A 362 0.56 -0.66 -28.71
C LEU A 362 1.75 -0.38 -27.79
N ASP A 363 2.72 0.36 -28.28
CA ASP A 363 3.97 0.67 -27.60
C ASP A 363 4.42 2.08 -27.98
N PRO A 364 4.43 3.05 -27.04
CA PRO A 364 4.89 4.41 -27.34
C PRO A 364 6.34 4.49 -27.84
N GLY A 365 7.16 3.48 -27.55
CA GLY A 365 8.53 3.33 -28.09
C GLY A 365 8.63 2.47 -29.34
N GLY A 366 7.50 2.03 -29.88
CA GLY A 366 7.44 1.17 -31.06
C GLY A 366 7.88 1.86 -32.34
N ASN A 367 8.10 1.07 -33.36
CA ASN A 367 8.58 1.51 -34.68
C ASN A 367 7.67 1.09 -35.83
N TYR A 368 6.43 0.69 -35.53
CA TYR A 368 5.40 0.36 -36.51
C TYR A 368 4.18 1.28 -36.34
N VAL A 369 3.52 1.60 -37.44
CA VAL A 369 2.23 2.29 -37.46
C VAL A 369 1.17 1.39 -38.12
N ARG A 370 -0.05 1.49 -37.62
CA ARG A 370 -1.21 0.81 -38.16
C ARG A 370 -1.65 1.49 -39.45
N LYS A 371 -1.87 0.71 -40.52
CA LYS A 371 -2.38 1.15 -41.80
C LYS A 371 -3.51 0.24 -42.30
N ILE A 372 -4.23 0.72 -43.30
CA ILE A 372 -5.28 -0.02 -43.97
C ILE A 372 -4.83 -0.16 -45.44
N SER A 373 -4.87 -1.40 -46.01
CA SER A 373 -4.57 -1.66 -47.40
C SER A 373 -5.75 -1.26 -48.30
N ASP A 374 -5.52 -1.23 -49.62
CA ASP A 374 -6.56 -0.97 -50.62
C ASP A 374 -7.69 -2.01 -50.58
N GLU A 375 -7.41 -3.21 -50.09
CA GLU A 375 -8.40 -4.28 -49.84
C GLU A 375 -9.15 -4.16 -48.51
N ASN A 376 -9.00 -3.03 -47.81
CA ASN A 376 -9.60 -2.75 -46.48
C ASN A 376 -9.12 -3.71 -45.37
N LYS A 377 -7.90 -4.25 -45.50
CA LYS A 377 -7.25 -5.07 -44.49
C LYS A 377 -6.31 -4.22 -43.65
N MET A 378 -6.35 -4.41 -42.34
CA MET A 378 -5.47 -3.74 -41.41
C MET A 378 -4.10 -4.41 -41.40
N PHE A 379 -3.04 -3.62 -41.49
CA PHE A 379 -1.65 -4.09 -41.38
C PHE A 379 -0.77 -3.07 -40.65
N TYR A 380 0.45 -3.48 -40.30
CA TYR A 380 1.42 -2.64 -39.62
C TYR A 380 2.66 -2.47 -40.49
N GLN A 381 3.07 -1.21 -40.63
CA GLN A 381 4.22 -0.84 -41.44
C GLN A 381 5.32 -0.26 -40.57
N HIS A 382 6.56 -0.74 -40.75
CA HIS A 382 7.73 -0.16 -40.09
C HIS A 382 8.00 1.26 -40.59
N VAL A 383 8.23 2.19 -39.64
CA VAL A 383 8.43 3.62 -39.95
C VAL A 383 9.72 4.19 -39.36
N GLY A 384 10.60 3.32 -38.82
CA GLY A 384 11.81 3.74 -38.13
C GLY A 384 11.54 4.38 -36.76
N ASN A 385 12.55 5.04 -36.19
CA ASN A 385 12.42 5.70 -34.93
C ASN A 385 11.65 7.04 -35.05
N LEU A 386 10.34 6.98 -34.92
CA LEU A 386 9.45 8.15 -34.86
C LEU A 386 9.07 8.52 -33.41
N SER A 387 9.90 8.18 -32.44
CA SER A 387 9.63 8.41 -31.01
C SER A 387 9.31 9.86 -30.61
N ASN A 388 9.49 10.82 -31.51
CA ASN A 388 9.19 12.23 -31.30
C ASN A 388 7.85 12.70 -31.89
N ASP A 389 7.11 11.85 -32.60
CA ASP A 389 5.82 12.21 -33.16
C ASP A 389 4.69 11.71 -32.26
N LEU A 390 4.37 12.51 -31.24
CA LEU A 390 3.32 12.25 -30.22
C LEU A 390 1.90 12.14 -30.82
N THR A 391 1.72 12.36 -32.11
CA THR A 391 0.40 12.31 -32.79
C THR A 391 0.04 10.94 -33.32
N LYS A 392 0.98 10.00 -33.38
CA LYS A 392 0.77 8.67 -33.95
C LYS A 392 0.82 7.58 -32.88
N GLU A 393 -0.14 6.67 -32.95
CA GLU A 393 -0.09 5.42 -32.21
C GLU A 393 1.02 4.54 -32.79
N LEU A 394 2.04 4.26 -31.98
CA LEU A 394 3.15 3.38 -32.35
C LEU A 394 2.92 1.97 -31.79
N TYR A 395 3.40 0.99 -32.54
CA TYR A 395 3.25 -0.42 -32.23
C TYR A 395 4.59 -1.15 -32.30
N SER A 396 4.71 -2.25 -31.57
CA SER A 396 5.88 -3.12 -31.52
C SER A 396 5.47 -4.59 -31.79
N PRO A 397 6.28 -5.38 -32.53
CA PRO A 397 6.11 -6.83 -32.70
C PRO A 397 6.68 -7.59 -31.49
N PHE A 398 6.91 -6.90 -30.35
CA PHE A 398 7.43 -7.47 -29.13
C PHE A 398 6.47 -7.19 -27.98
N ARG A 399 6.30 -8.17 -27.11
CA ARG A 399 5.65 -7.98 -25.82
C ARG A 399 6.70 -7.88 -24.71
N ILE A 400 6.41 -7.06 -23.72
CA ILE A 400 7.21 -7.01 -22.51
C ILE A 400 6.76 -8.18 -21.64
N ILE A 401 7.71 -8.99 -21.20
CA ILE A 401 7.52 -9.98 -20.16
C ILE A 401 8.35 -9.58 -18.95
N LEU A 402 7.76 -9.74 -17.79
CA LEU A 402 8.43 -9.43 -16.52
C LEU A 402 9.12 -10.70 -16.01
N SER A 403 10.38 -10.57 -15.62
CA SER A 403 11.09 -11.65 -14.91
C SER A 403 10.73 -11.62 -13.43
N PRO A 404 10.76 -12.76 -12.73
CA PRO A 404 10.52 -12.78 -11.30
C PRO A 404 11.62 -12.02 -10.54
N THR A 405 11.21 -11.23 -9.56
CA THR A 405 12.06 -10.36 -8.76
C THR A 405 12.14 -10.81 -7.31
N ALA A 406 13.17 -10.36 -6.57
CA ALA A 406 13.25 -10.55 -5.13
C ALA A 406 13.87 -9.33 -4.46
N GLN A 407 13.29 -8.93 -3.33
CA GLN A 407 13.74 -7.78 -2.56
C GLN A 407 13.88 -8.14 -1.08
N LYS A 408 15.08 -7.94 -0.53
CA LYS A 408 15.35 -8.08 0.89
C LYS A 408 15.56 -6.70 1.50
N PHE A 409 15.02 -6.52 2.67
CA PHE A 409 15.09 -5.26 3.40
C PHE A 409 15.37 -5.52 4.87
N GLY A 410 16.37 -4.82 5.40
CA GLY A 410 16.72 -4.89 6.82
C GLY A 410 16.77 -3.50 7.43
N LYS A 411 16.34 -3.38 8.69
CA LYS A 411 16.30 -2.14 9.44
C LYS A 411 16.64 -2.38 10.89
N ALA A 412 17.43 -1.47 11.47
CA ALA A 412 17.64 -1.37 12.91
C ALA A 412 17.42 0.09 13.33
N HIS A 413 16.71 0.30 14.41
CA HIS A 413 16.40 1.60 14.97
C HIS A 413 16.70 1.59 16.47
N LEU A 414 17.30 2.66 16.96
CA LEU A 414 17.60 2.89 18.36
C LEU A 414 17.14 4.31 18.74
N SER A 415 16.34 4.43 19.75
CA SER A 415 15.93 5.69 20.35
C SER A 415 16.44 5.74 21.79
N LEU A 416 17.09 6.83 22.17
CA LEU A 416 17.65 7.05 23.52
C LEU A 416 17.26 8.42 24.03
N ASN A 417 16.83 8.47 25.28
CA ASN A 417 16.67 9.69 26.05
C ASN A 417 18.02 10.00 26.71
N LEU A 418 18.74 11.00 26.22
CA LEU A 418 20.06 11.37 26.79
C LEU A 418 19.89 12.01 28.17
N ASN A 419 18.85 12.80 28.34
CA ASN A 419 18.43 13.41 29.60
C ASN A 419 16.91 13.73 29.51
N GLU A 420 16.39 14.52 30.45
CA GLU A 420 14.99 14.93 30.47
C GLU A 420 14.59 15.87 29.31
N VAL A 421 15.56 16.39 28.56
CA VAL A 421 15.33 17.40 27.52
C VAL A 421 15.67 16.90 26.13
N PHE A 422 16.67 16.04 25.96
CA PHE A 422 17.16 15.65 24.65
C PHE A 422 16.97 14.16 24.34
N HIS A 423 16.47 13.90 23.14
CA HIS A 423 16.27 12.59 22.58
C HIS A 423 17.11 12.41 21.32
N VAL A 424 17.71 11.25 21.17
CA VAL A 424 18.47 10.87 19.98
C VAL A 424 17.89 9.60 19.39
N GLU A 425 17.61 9.65 18.10
CA GLU A 425 17.16 8.50 17.31
C GLU A 425 18.18 8.21 16.23
N GLY A 426 18.60 6.96 16.13
CA GLY A 426 19.46 6.46 15.06
C GLY A 426 18.78 5.31 14.32
N GLN A 427 18.83 5.35 13.00
CA GLN A 427 18.31 4.29 12.16
C GLN A 427 19.34 3.94 11.08
N ILE A 428 19.54 2.67 10.86
CA ILE A 428 20.24 2.14 9.71
C ILE A 428 19.33 1.15 8.99
N SER A 429 19.30 1.23 7.67
CA SER A 429 18.53 0.31 6.84
C SER A 429 19.29 -0.07 5.59
N GLY A 430 19.05 -1.27 5.09
CA GLY A 430 19.67 -1.79 3.89
C GLY A 430 18.64 -2.47 3.00
N SER A 431 18.79 -2.28 1.71
CA SER A 431 18.00 -2.96 0.69
C SER A 431 18.90 -3.76 -0.25
N ARG A 432 18.42 -4.92 -0.65
CA ARG A 432 19.03 -5.78 -1.66
C ARG A 432 17.95 -6.20 -2.64
N PHE A 433 18.09 -5.78 -3.89
CA PHE A 433 17.12 -6.06 -4.94
C PHE A 433 17.73 -6.90 -6.06
N ASN A 434 17.04 -7.96 -6.45
CA ASN A 434 17.35 -8.76 -7.63
C ASN A 434 16.24 -8.56 -8.66
N GLN A 435 16.62 -8.04 -9.82
CA GLN A 435 15.68 -7.75 -10.90
C GLN A 435 15.27 -8.97 -11.72
N ASN A 436 16.04 -10.06 -11.64
CA ASN A 436 15.77 -11.31 -12.35
C ASN A 436 16.35 -12.49 -11.55
N THR A 437 15.49 -13.20 -10.84
CA THR A 437 15.92 -14.31 -9.99
C THR A 437 16.26 -15.59 -10.75
N ILE A 438 15.91 -15.67 -12.05
CA ILE A 438 16.19 -16.82 -12.91
C ILE A 438 17.57 -16.71 -13.55
N GLY A 439 17.84 -15.59 -14.25
CA GLY A 439 19.03 -15.44 -15.08
C GLY A 439 20.18 -14.76 -14.38
N SER A 440 19.92 -13.69 -13.72
CA SER A 440 20.96 -12.86 -13.13
C SER A 440 21.14 -13.12 -11.63
N LYS A 441 22.37 -13.31 -11.23
CA LYS A 441 22.78 -13.24 -9.82
C LYS A 441 23.17 -11.81 -9.41
N LYS A 442 22.90 -10.82 -10.23
CA LYS A 442 23.23 -9.44 -10.00
C LYS A 442 22.24 -8.80 -9.04
N PHE A 443 22.75 -8.40 -7.90
CA PHE A 443 21.99 -7.69 -6.88
C PHE A 443 22.40 -6.23 -6.84
N THR A 444 21.44 -5.34 -6.73
CA THR A 444 21.67 -3.96 -6.32
C THR A 444 21.55 -3.87 -4.81
N ASN A 445 22.59 -3.37 -4.16
CA ASN A 445 22.63 -3.21 -2.71
C ASN A 445 22.77 -1.72 -2.38
N ALA A 446 21.97 -1.24 -1.45
CA ALA A 446 22.11 0.13 -0.99
C ALA A 446 21.75 0.24 0.50
N ILE A 447 22.32 1.25 1.13
CA ILE A 447 22.16 1.53 2.56
C ILE A 447 21.59 2.94 2.72
N SER A 448 20.75 3.12 3.72
CA SER A 448 20.26 4.40 4.21
C SER A 448 20.53 4.50 5.71
N HIS A 449 20.86 5.70 6.17
CA HIS A 449 20.85 5.99 7.60
C HIS A 449 20.10 7.28 7.88
N LEU A 450 19.55 7.36 9.08
CA LEU A 450 18.87 8.51 9.62
C LEU A 450 19.34 8.73 11.04
N ILE A 451 19.69 9.97 11.36
CA ILE A 451 19.98 10.43 12.71
C ILE A 451 19.05 11.60 13.00
N LYS A 452 18.34 11.56 14.11
CA LYS A 452 17.48 12.64 14.57
C LYS A 452 17.84 12.98 16.00
N ILE A 453 17.98 14.26 16.27
CA ILE A 453 18.18 14.81 17.61
C ILE A 453 17.02 15.78 17.83
N SER A 454 16.27 15.59 18.89
CA SER A 454 15.15 16.45 19.23
C SER A 454 15.20 16.84 20.69
N SER A 455 14.72 18.04 21.03
CA SER A 455 14.48 18.43 22.40
C SER A 455 13.04 18.06 22.81
N ASP A 456 12.80 17.96 24.12
CA ASP A 456 11.45 18.14 24.66
C ASP A 456 11.01 19.59 24.52
N THR A 457 9.78 19.87 24.86
CA THR A 457 9.27 21.23 24.88
C THR A 457 10.00 22.04 25.94
N ILE A 458 10.71 23.07 25.50
CA ILE A 458 11.39 24.04 26.36
C ILE A 458 10.39 25.17 26.63
N ASP A 459 10.11 25.41 27.92
CA ASP A 459 9.13 26.40 28.36
C ASP A 459 9.85 27.66 28.88
N ILE A 460 9.59 28.80 28.23
CA ILE A 460 10.11 30.12 28.64
C ILE A 460 8.93 31.07 28.73
N GLU A 461 8.40 31.27 29.92
CA GLU A 461 7.28 32.17 30.30
C GLU A 461 6.06 32.12 29.37
N TYR A 462 6.14 32.73 28.19
CA TYR A 462 5.05 32.84 27.22
C TYR A 462 5.28 32.03 25.93
N LEU A 463 6.44 31.39 25.80
CA LEU A 463 6.84 30.71 24.59
C LEU A 463 7.29 29.28 24.92
N LYS A 464 6.60 28.32 24.33
CA LYS A 464 7.04 26.93 24.34
C LYS A 464 7.60 26.58 22.97
N PHE A 465 8.78 26.00 22.92
CA PHE A 465 9.36 25.58 21.65
C PHE A 465 10.09 24.26 21.79
N TYR A 466 10.23 23.56 20.68
CA TYR A 466 11.09 22.40 20.56
C TYR A 466 11.94 22.48 19.31
N LEU A 467 13.10 21.83 19.36
CA LEU A 467 14.10 21.82 18.31
C LEU A 467 14.25 20.42 17.75
N VAL A 468 14.37 20.32 16.44
CA VAL A 468 14.64 19.07 15.75
C VAL A 468 15.76 19.28 14.74
N TYR A 469 16.79 18.43 14.84
CA TYR A 469 17.75 18.22 13.79
C TYR A 469 17.60 16.81 13.25
N LYS A 470 17.52 16.66 11.93
CA LYS A 470 17.44 15.37 11.24
C LYS A 470 18.42 15.34 10.10
N ASN A 471 19.25 14.31 10.04
CA ASN A 471 20.07 13.99 8.87
C ASN A 471 19.60 12.66 8.30
N GLN A 472 19.41 12.60 6.99
CA GLN A 472 19.06 11.38 6.28
C GLN A 472 19.91 11.24 5.02
N ARG A 473 20.66 10.14 4.95
CA ARG A 473 21.44 9.81 3.78
C ARG A 473 20.94 8.51 3.17
N ARG A 474 20.77 8.50 1.85
CA ARG A 474 20.35 7.34 1.06
C ARG A 474 21.35 7.07 -0.03
N GLY A 475 21.74 5.80 -0.17
CA GLY A 475 22.52 5.33 -1.29
C GLY A 475 21.72 5.32 -2.59
N ARG A 476 22.41 5.35 -3.71
CA ARG A 476 21.81 5.11 -5.02
C ARG A 476 21.13 3.75 -5.03
N GLU A 477 19.98 3.65 -5.67
CA GLU A 477 19.21 2.41 -5.81
C GLU A 477 18.66 1.85 -4.47
N TYR A 478 18.66 2.65 -3.40
CA TYR A 478 18.03 2.26 -2.16
C TYR A 478 16.52 2.16 -2.37
N SER A 479 15.99 0.94 -2.14
CA SER A 479 14.59 0.60 -2.37
C SER A 479 14.00 -0.03 -1.10
N PRO A 480 13.32 0.73 -0.26
CA PRO A 480 12.61 0.19 0.91
C PRO A 480 11.34 -0.55 0.50
N LEU A 481 10.89 -1.51 1.32
CA LEU A 481 9.62 -2.23 1.12
C LEU A 481 8.38 -1.43 1.50
N GLY A 482 8.55 -0.25 2.06
CA GLY A 482 7.49 0.68 2.41
C GLY A 482 7.90 2.11 2.12
N ARG A 483 7.03 3.06 2.39
CA ARG A 483 7.36 4.47 2.20
C ARG A 483 8.20 5.00 3.37
N GLU A 484 9.34 5.59 3.07
CA GLU A 484 10.19 6.38 3.98
C GLU A 484 10.26 7.86 3.60
N GLN A 485 9.71 8.22 2.46
CA GLN A 485 9.74 9.58 1.92
C GLN A 485 8.62 10.43 2.51
N GLU A 486 8.86 11.74 2.56
CA GLU A 486 7.79 12.70 2.80
C GLU A 486 6.75 12.62 1.67
N ILE A 487 5.47 12.82 2.01
CA ILE A 487 4.42 12.96 1.00
C ILE A 487 4.75 14.16 0.14
N MET A 488 4.69 14.00 -1.19
CA MET A 488 5.04 15.05 -2.16
C MET A 488 6.48 15.56 -2.05
N GLN A 489 7.42 14.67 -1.84
CA GLN A 489 8.84 15.02 -1.74
C GLN A 489 9.36 15.72 -3.00
N THR A 490 8.91 15.31 -4.19
CA THR A 490 9.28 15.93 -5.45
C THR A 490 8.89 17.41 -5.48
N ARG A 491 7.68 17.73 -5.05
CA ARG A 491 7.18 19.09 -4.92
C ARG A 491 7.92 19.89 -3.84
N LEU A 492 8.10 19.31 -2.67
CA LEU A 492 8.75 19.97 -1.54
C LEU A 492 10.22 20.31 -1.79
N TRP A 493 10.83 19.69 -2.81
CA TRP A 493 12.19 19.94 -3.23
C TRP A 493 12.32 20.43 -4.67
N ASN A 494 11.19 20.68 -5.35
CA ASN A 494 11.15 21.01 -6.77
C ASN A 494 12.06 20.11 -7.60
N LEU A 495 11.75 18.80 -7.54
CA LEU A 495 12.45 17.75 -8.27
C LEU A 495 11.62 17.34 -9.49
N ASP A 496 12.28 17.11 -10.62
CA ASP A 496 11.60 16.64 -11.83
C ASP A 496 11.17 15.17 -11.74
N HIS A 497 11.88 14.37 -10.91
CA HIS A 497 11.64 12.94 -10.74
C HIS A 497 11.92 12.49 -9.31
N ILE A 498 11.37 11.31 -8.94
CA ILE A 498 11.70 10.63 -7.70
C ILE A 498 13.20 10.34 -7.64
N LEU A 499 13.78 10.52 -6.45
CA LEU A 499 15.23 10.43 -6.22
C LEU A 499 15.77 9.01 -6.49
N LEU A 500 16.53 8.86 -7.59
CA LEU A 500 17.23 7.63 -7.96
C LEU A 500 18.75 7.71 -7.76
N SER A 501 19.28 8.84 -7.26
CA SER A 501 20.70 9.02 -6.98
C SER A 501 20.99 9.13 -5.49
N ASN A 502 22.29 9.13 -5.14
CA ASN A 502 22.71 9.39 -3.76
C ASN A 502 22.10 10.70 -3.27
N SER A 503 21.53 10.67 -2.08
CA SER A 503 20.99 11.87 -1.44
C SER A 503 21.48 11.99 0.00
N ASP A 504 21.78 13.20 0.42
CA ASP A 504 22.10 13.56 1.80
C ASP A 504 21.31 14.81 2.18
N ALA A 505 20.39 14.64 3.12
CA ALA A 505 19.47 15.69 3.52
C ALA A 505 19.65 16.03 5.00
N HIS A 506 19.74 17.33 5.29
CA HIS A 506 19.80 17.88 6.63
C HIS A 506 18.59 18.78 6.86
N TYR A 507 17.90 18.60 7.96
CA TYR A 507 16.73 19.38 8.35
C TYR A 507 16.99 19.98 9.72
N PHE A 508 16.73 21.27 9.85
CA PHE A 508 16.75 22.02 11.10
C PHE A 508 15.37 22.63 11.26
N GLN A 509 14.62 22.21 12.25
CA GLN A 509 13.26 22.64 12.49
C GLN A 509 13.14 23.16 13.92
N SER A 510 12.40 24.22 14.06
CA SER A 510 11.99 24.74 15.36
C SER A 510 10.49 25.03 15.33
N ASP A 511 9.76 24.44 16.25
CA ASP A 511 8.32 24.66 16.38
C ASP A 511 8.06 25.47 17.66
N PHE A 512 7.25 26.50 17.50
CA PHE A 512 6.88 27.45 18.54
C PHE A 512 5.40 27.30 18.85
N ILE A 513 5.06 27.07 20.08
CA ILE A 513 3.69 27.03 20.55
C ILE A 513 3.41 28.37 21.23
N ILE A 514 2.56 29.19 20.60
CA ILE A 514 2.19 30.52 21.07
C ILE A 514 0.73 30.45 21.51
N GLU A 515 0.45 30.77 22.79
CA GLU A 515 -0.91 30.84 23.29
C GLU A 515 -1.78 31.73 22.39
N LYS A 516 -2.99 31.28 22.06
CA LYS A 516 -3.99 31.97 21.21
C LYS A 516 -3.65 32.08 19.72
N LEU A 517 -2.40 31.89 19.31
CA LEU A 517 -2.01 31.95 17.89
C LEU A 517 -1.92 30.54 17.26
N GLY A 518 -1.44 29.57 18.05
CA GLY A 518 -1.27 28.20 17.58
C GLY A 518 0.19 27.79 17.49
N ILE A 519 0.48 26.95 16.48
CA ILE A 519 1.81 26.37 16.28
C ILE A 519 2.44 27.00 15.03
N SER A 520 3.58 27.67 15.25
CA SER A 520 4.44 28.19 14.18
C SER A 520 5.65 27.28 14.02
N SER A 521 5.95 26.84 12.80
CA SER A 521 7.13 26.02 12.50
C SER A 521 8.04 26.74 11.51
N ILE A 522 9.32 26.76 11.82
CA ILE A 522 10.36 27.25 10.91
C ILE A 522 11.29 26.10 10.59
N GLU A 523 11.46 25.80 9.32
CA GLU A 523 12.36 24.78 8.83
C GLU A 523 13.39 25.37 7.88
N TYR A 524 14.64 25.00 8.09
CA TYR A 524 15.72 25.14 7.13
C TYR A 524 16.25 23.77 6.79
N ALA A 525 16.29 23.43 5.49
CA ALA A 525 16.76 22.14 5.06
C ALA A 525 17.74 22.25 3.87
N LEU A 526 18.68 21.32 3.84
CA LEU A 526 19.67 21.15 2.79
C LEU A 526 19.49 19.78 2.17
N LEU A 527 19.48 19.71 0.84
CA LEU A 527 19.49 18.44 0.11
C LEU A 527 20.63 18.46 -0.90
N ASN A 528 21.60 17.60 -0.66
CA ASN A 528 22.59 17.27 -1.66
C ASN A 528 22.08 16.06 -2.46
N TYR A 529 21.81 16.27 -3.75
CA TYR A 529 21.26 15.29 -4.65
C TYR A 529 22.10 15.19 -5.92
N GLY A 530 22.78 14.07 -6.09
CA GLY A 530 23.80 13.93 -7.14
C GLY A 530 24.87 14.99 -6.97
N ASN A 531 24.97 15.93 -7.93
CA ASN A 531 25.93 17.02 -7.92
C ASN A 531 25.27 18.39 -7.63
N SER A 532 24.01 18.40 -7.19
CA SER A 532 23.30 19.65 -6.92
C SER A 532 22.93 19.80 -5.45
N LEU A 533 23.22 21.00 -4.90
CA LEU A 533 22.79 21.39 -3.57
C LEU A 533 21.54 22.24 -3.66
N LYS A 534 20.48 21.81 -3.00
CA LYS A 534 19.23 22.56 -2.87
C LYS A 534 19.03 23.00 -1.43
N LYS A 535 18.53 24.22 -1.25
CA LYS A 535 18.20 24.78 0.05
C LYS A 535 16.70 25.01 0.12
N ARG A 536 16.07 24.60 1.23
CA ARG A 536 14.64 24.77 1.48
C ARG A 536 14.45 25.59 2.75
N TYR A 537 13.62 26.59 2.66
CA TYR A 537 13.15 27.38 3.78
C TYR A 537 11.63 27.25 3.82
N ARG A 538 11.09 26.81 4.94
CA ARG A 538 9.67 26.63 5.10
C ARG A 538 9.20 27.28 6.39
N PHE A 539 8.11 28.01 6.31
CA PHE A 539 7.41 28.53 7.46
C PHE A 539 5.98 28.04 7.41
N THR A 540 5.51 27.41 8.47
CA THR A 540 4.11 26.99 8.60
C THR A 540 3.51 27.60 9.86
N GLN A 541 2.29 28.09 9.74
CA GLN A 541 1.48 28.57 10.85
C GLN A 541 0.17 27.79 10.85
N ASN A 542 -0.07 27.04 11.94
CA ASN A 542 -1.35 26.38 12.18
C ASN A 542 -2.08 27.14 13.29
N PHE A 543 -3.26 27.66 13.00
CA PHE A 543 -4.04 28.45 13.93
C PHE A 543 -4.86 27.53 14.85
N LEU A 544 -4.74 27.73 16.16
CA LEU A 544 -5.51 27.04 17.19
C LEU A 544 -6.55 27.99 17.78
N ASN A 545 -7.47 28.49 16.98
CA ASN A 545 -8.55 29.35 17.45
C ASN A 545 -9.89 28.64 17.26
N LYS A 546 -10.81 28.74 18.22
CA LYS A 546 -12.15 28.12 18.16
C LYS A 546 -12.92 28.43 16.87
N ASN A 547 -12.59 29.53 16.19
CA ASN A 547 -13.23 29.95 14.95
C ASN A 547 -12.47 29.58 13.67
N TYR A 548 -11.23 29.07 13.78
CA TYR A 548 -10.32 28.78 12.68
C TYR A 548 -9.48 27.54 12.91
N ASN A 549 -10.08 26.50 13.45
CA ASN A 549 -9.38 25.31 13.93
C ASN A 549 -8.55 24.56 12.86
N ASN A 550 -8.85 24.74 11.58
CA ASN A 550 -8.15 24.08 10.48
C ASN A 550 -7.43 25.04 9.54
N SER A 551 -7.27 26.31 9.97
CA SER A 551 -6.63 27.32 9.12
C SER A 551 -5.11 27.23 9.25
N SER A 552 -4.43 27.31 8.11
CA SER A 552 -2.98 27.28 8.05
C SER A 552 -2.38 28.15 6.96
N ILE A 553 -1.17 28.62 7.20
CA ILE A 553 -0.32 29.29 6.23
C ILE A 553 0.94 28.43 6.04
N ASP A 554 1.30 28.12 4.81
CA ASP A 554 2.54 27.43 4.47
C ASP A 554 3.29 28.23 3.41
N LEU A 555 4.45 28.73 3.78
CA LEU A 555 5.36 29.49 2.92
C LEU A 555 6.58 28.63 2.64
N LEU A 556 6.81 28.34 1.37
CA LEU A 556 7.93 27.52 0.93
C LEU A 556 8.80 28.31 -0.05
N TYR A 557 10.10 28.35 0.22
CA TYR A 557 11.11 28.87 -0.69
C TYR A 557 12.18 27.81 -0.92
N ILE A 558 12.48 27.51 -2.18
CA ILE A 558 13.51 26.58 -2.60
C ILE A 558 14.53 27.31 -3.46
N ASP A 559 15.78 27.30 -3.02
CA ASP A 559 16.94 27.78 -3.77
C ASP A 559 17.65 26.58 -4.40
N ASN A 560 17.56 26.51 -5.71
CA ASN A 560 18.20 25.50 -6.54
C ASN A 560 19.20 26.20 -7.46
N PRO A 561 20.38 25.66 -7.77
CA PRO A 561 21.36 26.27 -8.66
C PRO A 561 20.81 26.71 -10.03
N PHE A 562 19.75 26.05 -10.50
CA PHE A 562 19.16 26.32 -11.82
C PHE A 562 17.87 27.13 -11.78
N LYS A 563 17.11 27.10 -10.67
CA LYS A 563 15.78 27.74 -10.59
C LYS A 563 15.39 28.00 -9.13
N LYS A 564 14.98 29.24 -8.87
CA LYS A 564 14.35 29.61 -7.59
C LYS A 564 12.87 29.33 -7.65
N PHE A 565 12.31 28.76 -6.59
CA PHE A 565 10.91 28.39 -6.51
C PHE A 565 10.30 28.95 -5.22
N HIS A 566 9.13 29.60 -5.36
CA HIS A 566 8.37 30.15 -4.24
C HIS A 566 6.99 29.56 -4.27
N ARG A 567 6.45 29.24 -3.11
CA ARG A 567 5.08 28.79 -2.95
C ARG A 567 4.47 29.36 -1.69
N ILE A 568 3.24 29.81 -1.84
CA ILE A 568 2.39 30.26 -0.75
C ILE A 568 1.13 29.42 -0.80
N PHE A 569 0.86 28.71 0.27
CA PHE A 569 -0.35 27.93 0.42
C PHE A 569 -1.13 28.47 1.62
N LEU A 570 -2.37 28.89 1.38
CA LEU A 570 -3.26 29.43 2.39
C LEU A 570 -4.50 28.55 2.47
N ASN A 571 -4.74 28.00 3.64
CA ASN A 571 -5.96 27.27 3.94
C ASN A 571 -6.70 27.97 5.06
N PHE A 572 -7.91 28.44 4.79
CA PHE A 572 -8.78 29.05 5.79
C PHE A 572 -10.09 28.29 5.82
N GLU A 573 -10.32 27.56 6.89
CA GLU A 573 -11.58 26.89 7.18
C GLU A 573 -12.25 27.61 8.34
N LYS A 574 -13.48 28.08 8.14
CA LYS A 574 -14.31 28.64 9.19
C LYS A 574 -15.29 27.55 9.62
N ASP A 575 -15.24 27.17 10.88
CA ASP A 575 -16.27 26.32 11.46
C ASP A 575 -17.59 27.09 11.46
N GLY A 576 -18.58 26.55 10.72
CA GLY A 576 -19.92 27.13 10.57
C GLY A 576 -20.84 26.84 11.73
#